data_297e04518cf1142f125e823e6e63bb98
#
_entry.id   297e04518cf1142f125e823e6e63bb98
#
_cell.length_a   1.000
_cell.length_b   1.000
_cell.length_c   1.000
_cell.angle_alpha   90.00
_cell.angle_beta   90.00
_cell.angle_gamma   90.00
#
_symmetry.space_group_name_H-M   'P 1'
#
loop_
_entity.id
_entity.type
_entity.pdbx_description
1 polymer ?
#
loop_
_entity_poly.entity_id
_entity_poly.type
_entity_poly.pdbx_seq_one_letter_code
_entity_poly.pdbx_strand_id
1 'polypeptide(L)'
;FWPQPEKIPYPPLMTFGYNDQVTVFFKLSSAQKISDDLKISLSTKWLACADVCLPQETNINTNISGNSIFNLNSQMKESFEKEIPKFFKKNISATFIDDNLVLSFELPENHTNDEIIFFPDEYGLIDYAKDQIIERNNNSASLSVNKLDSSNNFINVSGLIQFIGSSSKTSYQFETALPKKSNLFDLSPFLAIIFAFLGGLILNLMPCVFPVISLKILNFLEISENPSEVKKHGLIFSAGTLITFLAI
;
A
#
# COMPACT_ATOMS: atom_id res chain seq x y z
N PHE A 1 -6.78 16.74 -13.56
CA PHE A 1 -7.99 15.98 -13.18
C PHE A 1 -8.28 14.96 -14.28
N TRP A 2 -8.36 13.70 -13.90
CA TRP A 2 -8.70 12.61 -14.77
C TRP A 2 -10.21 12.38 -14.75
N PRO A 3 -10.84 12.12 -15.90
CA PRO A 3 -12.25 11.75 -15.93
C PRO A 3 -12.46 10.33 -15.39
N GLN A 4 -13.71 9.90 -15.36
CA GLN A 4 -14.10 8.59 -14.84
C GLN A 4 -13.56 7.46 -15.73
N PRO A 5 -12.76 6.52 -15.21
CA PRO A 5 -12.24 5.39 -15.99
C PRO A 5 -13.30 4.33 -16.24
N GLU A 6 -12.96 3.38 -17.10
CA GLU A 6 -13.76 2.20 -17.40
C GLU A 6 -12.95 0.91 -17.16
N LYS A 7 -13.66 -0.16 -16.79
CA LYS A 7 -13.11 -1.51 -16.72
C LYS A 7 -13.16 -2.10 -18.13
N ILE A 8 -11.99 -2.29 -18.73
CA ILE A 8 -11.86 -2.75 -20.11
C ILE A 8 -11.29 -4.18 -20.11
N PRO A 9 -12.07 -5.20 -20.52
CA PRO A 9 -11.58 -6.56 -20.58
C PRO A 9 -10.55 -6.71 -21.72
N TYR A 10 -9.40 -7.28 -21.38
CA TYR A 10 -8.32 -7.61 -22.31
C TYR A 10 -7.84 -9.05 -22.02
N PRO A 11 -8.60 -10.08 -22.39
CA PRO A 11 -8.35 -11.45 -22.00
C PRO A 11 -6.92 -11.94 -22.33
N PRO A 12 -6.22 -12.61 -21.37
CA PRO A 12 -6.67 -13.03 -20.04
C PRO A 12 -6.57 -11.94 -18.97
N LEU A 13 -6.24 -10.72 -19.34
CA LEU A 13 -6.04 -9.58 -18.44
C LEU A 13 -7.30 -8.70 -18.38
N MET A 14 -7.31 -7.83 -17.40
CA MET A 14 -8.24 -6.72 -17.24
C MET A 14 -7.45 -5.44 -17.12
N THR A 15 -7.89 -4.37 -17.74
CA THR A 15 -7.26 -3.06 -17.62
C THR A 15 -8.28 -2.00 -17.25
N PHE A 16 -7.80 -0.94 -16.63
CA PHE A 16 -8.56 0.26 -16.34
C PHE A 16 -8.07 1.37 -17.25
N GLY A 17 -8.97 2.02 -17.93
CA GLY A 17 -8.59 3.00 -18.94
C GLY A 17 -9.79 3.76 -19.49
N TYR A 18 -9.63 4.20 -20.72
CA TYR A 18 -10.61 5.01 -21.44
C TYR A 18 -10.77 4.45 -22.84
N ASN A 19 -12.01 4.41 -23.33
CA ASN A 19 -12.30 4.04 -24.70
C ASN A 19 -12.33 5.28 -25.59
N ASP A 20 -11.86 5.15 -26.83
CA ASP A 20 -11.88 6.11 -27.93
C ASP A 20 -11.19 7.44 -27.60
N GLN A 21 -11.77 8.28 -26.78
CA GLN A 21 -11.29 9.62 -26.50
C GLN A 21 -11.35 9.93 -25.01
N VAL A 22 -10.31 10.59 -24.49
CA VAL A 22 -10.27 11.10 -23.13
C VAL A 22 -9.92 12.58 -23.11
N THR A 23 -10.66 13.37 -22.31
CA THR A 23 -10.36 14.77 -22.07
C THR A 23 -9.78 14.92 -20.68
N VAL A 24 -8.53 15.33 -20.57
CA VAL A 24 -7.84 15.54 -19.30
C VAL A 24 -7.82 17.03 -18.96
N PHE A 25 -8.21 17.37 -17.74
CA PHE A 25 -8.29 18.76 -17.29
C PHE A 25 -7.12 19.10 -16.39
N PHE A 26 -6.53 20.27 -16.60
CA PHE A 26 -5.43 20.79 -15.79
C PHE A 26 -5.83 22.12 -15.15
N LYS A 27 -5.54 22.27 -13.87
CA LYS A 27 -5.64 23.54 -13.17
C LYS A 27 -4.24 24.14 -13.06
N LEU A 28 -4.05 25.29 -13.68
CA LEU A 28 -2.82 26.08 -13.57
C LEU A 28 -3.03 27.16 -12.50
N SER A 29 -2.08 27.30 -11.60
CA SER A 29 -2.07 28.37 -10.60
C SER A 29 -0.69 29.01 -10.53
N SER A 30 -0.66 30.34 -10.38
CA SER A 30 0.57 31.10 -10.20
C SER A 30 0.49 31.90 -8.91
N ALA A 31 1.59 31.95 -8.17
CA ALA A 31 1.71 32.80 -6.98
C ALA A 31 1.91 34.27 -7.32
N GLN A 32 2.28 34.59 -8.58
CA GLN A 32 2.50 35.94 -9.06
C GLN A 32 1.52 36.27 -10.19
N LYS A 33 1.18 37.55 -10.32
CA LYS A 33 0.35 38.02 -11.43
C LYS A 33 1.12 37.81 -12.74
N ILE A 34 0.52 37.08 -13.67
CA ILE A 34 1.08 36.87 -15.00
C ILE A 34 0.78 38.12 -15.81
N SER A 35 1.81 38.89 -16.14
CA SER A 35 1.72 40.13 -16.94
C SER A 35 2.02 39.88 -18.41
N ASP A 36 2.83 38.88 -18.71
CA ASP A 36 3.31 38.55 -20.03
C ASP A 36 2.73 37.22 -20.53
N ASP A 37 3.05 36.89 -21.77
CA ASP A 37 2.64 35.60 -22.33
C ASP A 37 3.34 34.42 -21.61
N LEU A 38 2.55 33.49 -21.12
CA LEU A 38 3.01 32.27 -20.46
C LEU A 38 3.18 31.15 -21.50
N LYS A 39 4.42 30.67 -21.66
CA LYS A 39 4.67 29.45 -22.44
C LYS A 39 4.45 28.22 -21.60
N ILE A 40 3.56 27.35 -22.07
CA ILE A 40 3.25 26.08 -21.42
C ILE A 40 3.76 24.96 -22.33
N SER A 41 4.58 24.08 -21.76
CA SER A 41 5.01 22.84 -22.40
C SER A 41 4.45 21.65 -21.61
N LEU A 42 3.67 20.83 -22.27
CA LEU A 42 3.06 19.64 -21.69
C LEU A 42 3.61 18.41 -22.40
N SER A 43 4.26 17.52 -21.66
CA SER A 43 4.65 16.20 -22.15
C SER A 43 3.66 15.16 -21.64
N THR A 44 3.10 14.39 -22.54
CA THR A 44 2.12 13.35 -22.22
C THR A 44 2.61 12.00 -22.73
N LYS A 45 2.42 10.95 -21.89
CA LYS A 45 2.74 9.57 -22.21
C LYS A 45 1.53 8.71 -21.89
N TRP A 46 1.17 7.83 -22.81
CA TRP A 46 0.05 6.90 -22.62
C TRP A 46 0.31 5.58 -23.35
N LEU A 47 -0.52 4.59 -23.05
CA LEU A 47 -0.57 3.34 -23.80
C LEU A 47 -1.83 3.36 -24.67
N ALA A 48 -1.65 3.17 -25.96
CA ALA A 48 -2.73 2.92 -26.90
C ALA A 48 -2.83 1.42 -27.14
N CYS A 49 -3.95 0.81 -26.73
CA CYS A 49 -4.14 -0.63 -26.77
C CYS A 49 -5.25 -1.01 -27.76
N ALA A 50 -4.94 -1.97 -28.67
CA ALA A 50 -5.91 -2.73 -29.43
C ALA A 50 -5.56 -4.22 -29.22
N ASP A 51 -5.01 -4.90 -30.21
CA ASP A 51 -4.47 -6.27 -30.04
C ASP A 51 -3.15 -6.26 -29.26
N VAL A 52 -2.41 -5.16 -29.31
CA VAL A 52 -1.16 -4.91 -28.60
C VAL A 52 -1.17 -3.51 -28.04
N CYS A 53 -0.61 -3.33 -26.83
CA CYS A 53 -0.43 -2.01 -26.24
C CYS A 53 0.85 -1.36 -26.72
N LEU A 54 0.75 -0.20 -27.34
CA LEU A 54 1.87 0.58 -27.85
C LEU A 54 2.06 1.85 -26.99
N PRO A 55 3.25 2.09 -26.45
CA PRO A 55 3.55 3.34 -25.76
C PRO A 55 3.57 4.49 -26.76
N GLN A 56 2.89 5.57 -26.39
CA GLN A 56 2.82 6.81 -27.16
C GLN A 56 3.31 7.97 -26.30
N GLU A 57 3.91 8.94 -26.96
CA GLU A 57 4.37 10.18 -26.31
C GLU A 57 4.12 11.37 -27.23
N THR A 58 3.66 12.49 -26.66
CA THR A 58 3.57 13.74 -27.40
C THR A 58 3.93 14.93 -26.51
N ASN A 59 4.46 15.99 -27.15
CA ASN A 59 4.80 17.24 -26.53
C ASN A 59 3.95 18.36 -27.14
N ILE A 60 3.15 19.00 -26.29
CA ILE A 60 2.28 20.11 -26.70
C ILE A 60 2.88 21.40 -26.16
N ASN A 61 3.12 22.36 -27.03
CA ASN A 61 3.59 23.70 -26.64
C ASN A 61 2.52 24.71 -26.98
N THR A 62 2.11 25.49 -26.03
CA THR A 62 1.12 26.55 -26.23
C THR A 62 1.51 27.82 -25.47
N ASN A 63 1.01 28.95 -25.93
CA ASN A 63 1.20 30.24 -25.29
C ASN A 63 -0.15 30.74 -24.78
N ILE A 64 -0.19 31.17 -23.51
CA ILE A 64 -1.35 31.80 -22.91
C ILE A 64 -1.00 33.26 -22.67
N SER A 65 -1.76 34.17 -23.26
CA SER A 65 -1.56 35.61 -23.00
C SER A 65 -2.06 35.95 -21.60
N GLY A 66 -1.25 36.71 -20.84
CA GLY A 66 -1.58 37.12 -19.48
C GLY A 66 -2.85 37.98 -19.36
N ASN A 67 -3.31 38.54 -20.46
CA ASN A 67 -4.55 39.34 -20.55
C ASN A 67 -5.75 38.50 -21.09
N SER A 68 -5.55 37.24 -21.40
CA SER A 68 -6.63 36.40 -21.91
C SER A 68 -7.59 36.01 -20.79
N ILE A 69 -8.84 36.42 -20.89
CA ILE A 69 -9.93 35.92 -20.06
C ILE A 69 -10.54 34.72 -20.78
N PHE A 70 -10.19 33.52 -20.34
CA PHE A 70 -10.84 32.31 -20.83
C PHE A 70 -12.17 32.12 -20.07
N ASN A 71 -13.26 32.46 -20.72
CA ASN A 71 -14.57 32.03 -20.25
C ASN A 71 -14.76 30.58 -20.71
N LEU A 72 -14.79 29.63 -19.75
CA LEU A 72 -15.28 28.29 -20.05
C LEU A 72 -16.70 28.45 -20.62
N ASN A 73 -16.89 27.91 -21.82
CA ASN A 73 -18.22 27.87 -22.36
C ASN A 73 -19.07 26.93 -21.45
N SER A 74 -20.38 27.18 -21.40
CA SER A 74 -21.30 26.43 -20.51
C SER A 74 -21.26 24.91 -20.76
N GLN A 75 -21.06 24.47 -21.99
CA GLN A 75 -20.94 23.05 -22.36
C GLN A 75 -19.66 22.42 -21.79
N MET A 76 -18.52 23.09 -21.92
CA MET A 76 -17.25 22.59 -21.35
C MET A 76 -17.31 22.52 -19.83
N LYS A 77 -17.98 23.48 -19.19
CA LYS A 77 -18.17 23.46 -17.74
C LYS A 77 -19.07 22.29 -17.32
N GLU A 78 -20.14 22.05 -18.04
CA GLU A 78 -21.06 20.93 -17.78
C GLU A 78 -20.39 19.58 -17.98
N SER A 79 -19.61 19.40 -19.06
CA SER A 79 -18.81 18.19 -19.27
C SER A 79 -17.79 17.98 -18.14
N PHE A 80 -17.08 19.05 -17.76
CA PHE A 80 -16.15 18.99 -16.64
C PHE A 80 -16.83 18.53 -15.34
N GLU A 81 -17.96 19.12 -14.99
CA GLU A 81 -18.68 18.80 -13.76
C GLU A 81 -19.27 17.37 -13.75
N LYS A 82 -19.58 16.81 -14.91
CA LYS A 82 -20.09 15.44 -15.06
C LYS A 82 -18.99 14.39 -15.08
N GLU A 83 -17.87 14.71 -15.72
CA GLU A 83 -16.79 13.74 -15.97
C GLU A 83 -15.78 13.65 -14.84
N ILE A 84 -15.60 14.73 -14.07
CA ILE A 84 -14.63 14.76 -12.98
C ILE A 84 -15.19 14.08 -11.73
N PRO A 85 -14.46 13.14 -11.15
CA PRO A 85 -14.84 12.51 -9.88
C PRO A 85 -14.97 13.54 -8.75
N LYS A 86 -15.98 13.37 -7.91
CA LYS A 86 -16.18 14.20 -6.72
C LYS A 86 -15.39 13.62 -5.55
N PHE A 87 -15.05 14.44 -4.56
CA PHE A 87 -14.47 13.92 -3.33
C PHE A 87 -15.52 13.15 -2.53
N PHE A 88 -15.15 11.98 -2.04
CA PHE A 88 -15.98 11.18 -1.14
C PHE A 88 -16.04 11.85 0.23
N LYS A 89 -17.23 12.30 0.62
CA LYS A 89 -17.41 13.09 1.84
C LYS A 89 -17.58 12.25 3.10
N LYS A 90 -17.85 10.94 2.95
CA LYS A 90 -18.05 10.02 4.06
C LYS A 90 -16.74 9.30 4.39
N ASN A 91 -16.68 8.69 5.57
CA ASN A 91 -15.50 7.95 5.98
C ASN A 91 -15.32 6.67 5.14
N ILE A 92 -14.11 6.48 4.66
CA ILE A 92 -13.65 5.22 4.07
C ILE A 92 -12.51 4.70 4.93
N SER A 93 -12.58 3.44 5.27
CA SER A 93 -11.49 2.70 5.89
C SER A 93 -11.00 1.61 4.96
N ALA A 94 -9.69 1.41 4.94
CA ALA A 94 -9.04 0.35 4.19
C ALA A 94 -8.28 -0.55 5.14
N THR A 95 -8.36 -1.84 4.96
CA THR A 95 -7.58 -2.81 5.74
C THR A 95 -7.24 -4.02 4.90
N PHE A 96 -6.12 -4.68 5.21
CA PHE A 96 -5.80 -5.97 4.65
C PHE A 96 -6.33 -7.08 5.56
N ILE A 97 -7.14 -7.96 4.99
CA ILE A 97 -7.65 -9.18 5.61
C ILE A 97 -7.22 -10.34 4.72
N ASP A 98 -6.34 -11.18 5.22
CA ASP A 98 -5.71 -12.26 4.44
C ASP A 98 -5.08 -11.72 3.14
N ASP A 99 -5.54 -12.22 2.00
CA ASP A 99 -5.08 -11.84 0.67
C ASP A 99 -5.96 -10.78 0.00
N ASN A 100 -6.81 -10.11 0.76
CA ASN A 100 -7.70 -9.09 0.24
C ASN A 100 -7.44 -7.72 0.87
N LEU A 101 -7.56 -6.69 0.03
CA LEU A 101 -7.80 -5.33 0.48
C LEU A 101 -9.30 -5.14 0.63
N VAL A 102 -9.74 -4.79 1.82
CA VAL A 102 -11.14 -4.53 2.13
C VAL A 102 -11.34 -3.05 2.38
N LEU A 103 -12.18 -2.43 1.56
CA LEU A 103 -12.63 -1.04 1.69
C LEU A 103 -14.02 -1.03 2.31
N SER A 104 -14.16 -0.42 3.49
CA SER A 104 -15.45 -0.28 4.16
C SER A 104 -15.85 1.18 4.21
N PHE A 105 -17.07 1.48 3.78
CA PHE A 105 -17.59 2.85 3.67
C PHE A 105 -19.11 2.90 3.81
N GLU A 106 -19.63 4.07 4.15
CA GLU A 106 -21.06 4.33 4.12
C GLU A 106 -21.51 4.62 2.68
N LEU A 107 -22.61 4.01 2.27
CA LEU A 107 -23.20 4.25 0.96
C LEU A 107 -23.72 5.69 0.85
N PRO A 108 -23.46 6.40 -0.26
CA PRO A 108 -24.15 7.64 -0.55
C PRO A 108 -25.65 7.39 -0.74
N GLU A 109 -26.46 8.40 -0.40
CA GLU A 109 -27.88 8.34 -0.69
C GLU A 109 -28.12 8.10 -2.18
N ASN A 110 -29.09 7.24 -2.51
CA ASN A 110 -29.44 6.83 -3.89
C ASN A 110 -28.49 5.85 -4.59
N HIS A 111 -27.46 5.31 -3.93
CA HIS A 111 -26.52 4.33 -4.50
C HIS A 111 -26.58 2.94 -3.85
N THR A 112 -27.70 2.60 -3.22
CA THR A 112 -27.84 1.35 -2.45
C THR A 112 -27.80 0.09 -3.30
N ASN A 113 -28.24 0.16 -4.55
CA ASN A 113 -28.34 -0.97 -5.48
C ASN A 113 -27.37 -0.88 -6.66
N ASP A 114 -26.55 0.17 -6.73
CA ASP A 114 -25.62 0.38 -7.84
C ASP A 114 -24.49 -0.66 -7.82
N GLU A 115 -23.99 -1.01 -8.99
CA GLU A 115 -22.72 -1.72 -9.08
C GLU A 115 -21.60 -0.82 -8.59
N ILE A 116 -20.66 -1.38 -7.82
CA ILE A 116 -19.57 -0.60 -7.23
C ILE A 116 -18.25 -1.17 -7.74
N ILE A 117 -17.41 -0.29 -8.27
CA ILE A 117 -16.08 -0.65 -8.77
C ILE A 117 -15.04 0.27 -8.15
N PHE A 118 -13.95 -0.31 -7.67
CA PHE A 118 -12.78 0.42 -7.19
C PHE A 118 -11.70 0.48 -8.28
N PHE A 119 -11.19 1.68 -8.51
CA PHE A 119 -10.07 1.97 -9.41
C PHE A 119 -8.95 2.56 -8.56
N PRO A 120 -7.87 1.82 -8.29
CA PRO A 120 -6.74 2.35 -7.54
C PRO A 120 -5.95 3.37 -8.35
N ASP A 121 -5.43 4.40 -7.69
CA ASP A 121 -4.53 5.38 -8.30
C ASP A 121 -3.13 4.76 -8.55
N GLU A 122 -2.73 3.81 -7.69
CA GLU A 122 -1.40 3.24 -7.76
C GLU A 122 -1.41 1.83 -8.34
N TYR A 123 -0.50 1.61 -9.29
CA TYR A 123 -0.29 0.31 -9.89
C TYR A 123 0.30 -0.68 -8.89
N GLY A 124 -0.18 -1.93 -8.95
CA GLY A 124 0.34 -3.02 -8.11
C GLY A 124 -0.34 -3.15 -6.74
N LEU A 125 -1.38 -2.36 -6.46
CA LEU A 125 -2.15 -2.47 -5.22
C LEU A 125 -3.06 -3.70 -5.24
N ILE A 126 -3.75 -3.95 -6.35
CA ILE A 126 -4.73 -5.03 -6.50
C ILE A 126 -4.49 -5.85 -7.77
N ASP A 127 -5.05 -7.05 -7.81
CA ASP A 127 -5.13 -7.86 -9.02
C ASP A 127 -6.35 -7.44 -9.86
N TYR A 128 -6.09 -6.73 -10.96
CA TYR A 128 -7.14 -6.22 -11.84
C TYR A 128 -7.96 -7.30 -12.54
N ALA A 129 -7.40 -8.52 -12.68
CA ALA A 129 -8.06 -9.62 -13.36
C ALA A 129 -9.09 -10.34 -12.47
N LYS A 130 -9.02 -10.13 -11.17
CA LYS A 130 -9.95 -10.72 -10.20
C LYS A 130 -11.20 -9.88 -10.03
N ASP A 131 -12.29 -10.57 -9.74
CA ASP A 131 -13.56 -9.92 -9.44
C ASP A 131 -13.49 -9.18 -8.10
N GLN A 132 -14.17 -8.05 -8.04
CA GLN A 132 -14.35 -7.26 -6.83
C GLN A 132 -15.66 -7.69 -6.17
N ILE A 133 -15.58 -8.15 -4.92
CA ILE A 133 -16.72 -8.69 -4.18
C ILE A 133 -17.29 -7.59 -3.29
N ILE A 134 -18.60 -7.37 -3.39
CA ILE A 134 -19.32 -6.34 -2.63
C ILE A 134 -20.27 -7.00 -1.66
N GLU A 135 -20.09 -6.70 -0.38
CA GLU A 135 -21.02 -7.03 0.68
C GLU A 135 -21.72 -5.75 1.17
N ARG A 136 -23.04 -5.79 1.25
CA ARG A 136 -23.84 -4.64 1.70
C ARG A 136 -24.52 -4.96 3.01
N ASN A 137 -24.49 -3.99 3.91
CA ASN A 137 -25.17 -4.08 5.19
C ASN A 137 -25.91 -2.73 5.44
N ASN A 138 -27.23 -2.73 5.23
CA ASN A 138 -28.09 -1.56 5.34
C ASN A 138 -27.54 -0.32 4.57
N ASN A 139 -26.88 0.58 5.28
CA ASN A 139 -26.36 1.85 4.73
C ASN A 139 -24.82 1.82 4.51
N SER A 140 -24.18 0.68 4.66
CA SER A 140 -22.75 0.51 4.48
C SER A 140 -22.43 -0.56 3.44
N ALA A 141 -21.27 -0.46 2.83
CA ALA A 141 -20.72 -1.48 1.95
C ALA A 141 -19.29 -1.81 2.30
N SER A 142 -18.94 -3.05 2.06
CA SER A 142 -17.58 -3.58 2.14
C SER A 142 -17.22 -4.11 0.77
N LEU A 143 -16.17 -3.54 0.18
CA LEU A 143 -15.64 -3.95 -1.11
C LEU A 143 -14.34 -4.70 -0.89
N SER A 144 -14.32 -5.98 -1.24
CA SER A 144 -13.17 -6.86 -1.12
C SER A 144 -12.53 -7.08 -2.48
N VAL A 145 -11.24 -6.78 -2.59
CA VAL A 145 -10.44 -6.94 -3.81
C VAL A 145 -9.16 -7.70 -3.49
N ASN A 146 -8.76 -8.61 -4.37
CA ASN A 146 -7.52 -9.35 -4.19
C ASN A 146 -6.31 -8.41 -4.29
N LYS A 147 -5.46 -8.45 -3.27
CA LYS A 147 -4.19 -7.71 -3.28
C LYS A 147 -3.14 -8.41 -4.15
N LEU A 148 -2.18 -7.65 -4.66
CA LEU A 148 -0.92 -8.20 -5.19
C LEU A 148 0.13 -8.30 -4.07
N ASP A 149 1.14 -9.16 -4.25
CA ASP A 149 2.23 -9.32 -3.27
C ASP A 149 2.96 -8.01 -3.00
N SER A 150 3.09 -7.15 -4.01
CA SER A 150 3.67 -5.80 -3.91
C SER A 150 2.87 -4.85 -3.01
N SER A 151 1.60 -5.14 -2.74
CA SER A 151 0.70 -4.25 -1.98
C SER A 151 1.10 -4.06 -0.51
N ASN A 152 1.95 -4.92 0.03
CA ASN A 152 2.40 -4.84 1.43
C ASN A 152 3.23 -3.57 1.75
N ASN A 153 3.72 -2.87 0.74
CA ASN A 153 4.54 -1.66 0.88
C ASN A 153 3.73 -0.36 0.90
N PHE A 154 2.42 -0.43 0.60
CA PHE A 154 1.57 0.76 0.60
C PHE A 154 1.22 1.18 2.04
N ILE A 155 1.28 2.48 2.27
CA ILE A 155 0.91 3.13 3.54
C ILE A 155 -0.50 3.69 3.47
N ASN A 156 -0.86 4.19 2.29
CA ASN A 156 -2.17 4.77 1.99
C ASN A 156 -2.80 4.00 0.83
N VAL A 157 -4.11 4.07 0.75
CA VAL A 157 -4.90 3.64 -0.39
C VAL A 157 -5.64 4.86 -0.92
N SER A 158 -5.44 5.16 -2.19
CA SER A 158 -6.16 6.19 -2.92
C SER A 158 -6.73 5.65 -4.22
N GLY A 159 -7.74 6.31 -4.73
CA GLY A 159 -8.36 5.92 -5.97
C GLY A 159 -9.80 6.42 -6.09
N LEU A 160 -10.52 5.79 -7.00
CA LEU A 160 -11.92 6.11 -7.28
C LEU A 160 -12.82 4.94 -6.89
N ILE A 161 -13.91 5.24 -6.21
CA ILE A 161 -15.06 4.33 -6.11
C ILE A 161 -16.14 4.84 -7.06
N GLN A 162 -16.51 4.00 -8.00
CA GLN A 162 -17.51 4.29 -9.00
C GLN A 162 -18.79 3.52 -8.70
N PHE A 163 -19.90 4.25 -8.72
CA PHE A 163 -21.26 3.72 -8.58
C PHE A 163 -21.93 3.76 -9.95
N ILE A 164 -22.33 2.60 -10.44
CA ILE A 164 -22.96 2.43 -11.74
C ILE A 164 -24.40 2.01 -11.52
N GLY A 165 -25.30 2.97 -11.67
CA GLY A 165 -26.75 2.75 -11.63
C GLY A 165 -27.33 2.55 -13.01
N SER A 166 -28.63 2.29 -13.10
CA SER A 166 -29.32 2.03 -14.37
C SER A 166 -29.30 3.22 -15.34
N SER A 167 -29.14 4.44 -14.87
CA SER A 167 -29.21 5.66 -15.69
C SER A 167 -28.11 6.67 -15.38
N SER A 168 -27.25 6.41 -14.40
CA SER A 168 -26.22 7.34 -13.97
C SER A 168 -24.96 6.60 -13.54
N LYS A 169 -23.83 7.20 -13.82
CA LYS A 169 -22.50 6.76 -13.40
C LYS A 169 -21.91 7.89 -12.55
N THR A 170 -21.52 7.61 -11.34
CA THR A 170 -20.94 8.61 -10.43
C THR A 170 -19.69 8.06 -9.80
N SER A 171 -18.61 8.82 -9.82
CA SER A 171 -17.33 8.44 -9.21
C SER A 171 -16.93 9.39 -8.10
N TYR A 172 -16.35 8.82 -7.07
CA TYR A 172 -15.82 9.55 -5.93
C TYR A 172 -14.35 9.20 -5.72
N GLN A 173 -13.53 10.25 -5.65
CA GLN A 173 -12.13 10.13 -5.29
C GLN A 173 -11.99 10.09 -3.77
N PHE A 174 -11.11 9.23 -3.28
CA PHE A 174 -10.78 9.14 -1.86
C PHE A 174 -9.30 8.84 -1.65
N GLU A 175 -8.84 9.15 -0.45
CA GLU A 175 -7.55 8.71 0.08
C GLU A 175 -7.76 8.31 1.54
N THR A 176 -7.23 7.17 1.93
CA THR A 176 -7.30 6.67 3.31
C THR A 176 -6.01 5.95 3.69
N ALA A 177 -5.61 6.10 4.95
CA ALA A 177 -4.44 5.41 5.46
C ALA A 177 -4.76 3.93 5.72
N LEU A 178 -3.82 3.08 5.37
CA LEU A 178 -3.84 1.69 5.83
C LEU A 178 -3.47 1.65 7.32
N PRO A 179 -4.14 0.82 8.13
CA PRO A 179 -3.70 0.60 9.48
C PRO A 179 -2.27 0.06 9.45
N LYS A 180 -1.39 0.74 10.17
CA LYS A 180 -0.01 0.28 10.31
C LYS A 180 -0.06 -1.16 10.79
N LYS A 181 0.50 -2.08 10.01
CA LYS A 181 0.59 -3.49 10.39
C LYS A 181 1.31 -3.50 11.73
N SER A 182 0.57 -3.63 12.81
CA SER A 182 1.17 -3.89 14.11
C SER A 182 1.79 -5.28 13.95
N ASN A 183 3.12 -5.30 13.76
CA ASN A 183 3.83 -6.55 13.89
C ASN A 183 3.48 -7.04 15.30
N LEU A 184 2.69 -8.11 15.38
CA LEU A 184 2.39 -8.80 16.65
C LEU A 184 3.67 -9.24 17.38
N PHE A 185 4.82 -9.02 16.76
CA PHE A 185 6.18 -9.22 17.28
C PHE A 185 6.97 -7.92 17.51
N ASP A 186 6.32 -6.77 17.70
CA ASP A 186 6.95 -5.68 18.44
C ASP A 186 7.04 -6.08 19.93
N LEU A 187 7.65 -7.25 20.14
CA LEU A 187 8.14 -7.67 21.44
C LEU A 187 9.12 -6.58 21.88
N SER A 188 8.75 -5.84 22.92
CA SER A 188 9.69 -4.96 23.61
C SER A 188 11.02 -5.72 23.67
N PRO A 189 12.17 -5.10 23.33
CA PRO A 189 13.48 -5.78 23.37
C PRO A 189 13.73 -6.44 24.72
N PHE A 190 13.14 -5.92 25.79
CA PHE A 190 13.15 -6.52 27.11
C PHE A 190 12.42 -7.88 27.16
N LEU A 191 11.26 -7.99 26.53
CA LEU A 191 10.50 -9.24 26.47
C LEU A 191 11.20 -10.29 25.60
N ALA A 192 11.84 -9.86 24.51
CA ALA A 192 12.66 -10.72 23.65
C ALA A 192 13.86 -11.32 24.44
N ILE A 193 14.52 -10.52 25.28
CA ILE A 193 15.61 -10.98 26.16
C ILE A 193 15.10 -12.00 27.18
N ILE A 194 13.91 -11.78 27.78
CA ILE A 194 13.31 -12.74 28.72
C ILE A 194 13.02 -14.07 28.03
N PHE A 195 12.41 -14.05 26.85
CA PHE A 195 12.13 -15.28 26.10
C PHE A 195 13.40 -16.00 25.62
N ALA A 196 14.44 -15.25 25.20
CA ALA A 196 15.74 -15.81 24.85
C ALA A 196 16.42 -16.48 26.06
N PHE A 197 16.33 -15.84 27.23
CA PHE A 197 16.87 -16.39 28.49
C PHE A 197 16.14 -17.67 28.91
N LEU A 198 14.81 -17.66 28.90
CA LEU A 198 13.98 -18.83 29.19
C LEU A 198 14.24 -19.99 28.21
N GLY A 199 14.31 -19.68 26.93
CA GLY A 199 14.65 -20.67 25.89
C GLY A 199 16.03 -21.28 26.11
N GLY A 200 17.02 -20.46 26.44
CA GLY A 200 18.36 -20.92 26.78
C GLY A 200 18.40 -21.81 28.04
N LEU A 201 17.57 -21.47 29.05
CA LEU A 201 17.45 -22.28 30.27
C LEU A 201 16.84 -23.66 29.98
N ILE A 202 15.77 -23.69 29.15
CA ILE A 202 15.11 -24.96 28.75
C ILE A 202 16.06 -25.83 27.94
N LEU A 203 16.80 -25.25 26.99
CA LEU A 203 17.82 -25.98 26.22
C LEU A 203 18.96 -26.52 27.09
N ASN A 204 19.33 -25.81 28.15
CA ASN A 204 20.36 -26.26 29.10
C ASN A 204 19.89 -27.38 30.03
N LEU A 205 18.57 -27.58 30.18
CA LEU A 205 17.97 -28.67 30.92
C LEU A 205 17.93 -30.00 30.11
N MET A 206 18.30 -29.97 28.83
CA MET A 206 18.34 -31.19 28.00
C MET A 206 19.38 -32.19 28.60
N PRO A 207 19.00 -33.47 28.77
CA PRO A 207 19.81 -34.45 29.48
C PRO A 207 21.17 -34.75 28.80
N CYS A 208 21.39 -34.26 27.57
CA CYS A 208 22.64 -34.44 26.83
C CYS A 208 23.75 -33.47 27.29
N VAL A 209 23.40 -32.35 27.93
CA VAL A 209 24.38 -31.34 28.42
C VAL A 209 24.85 -31.67 29.84
N PHE A 210 24.03 -32.37 30.61
CA PHE A 210 24.31 -32.74 31.99
C PHE A 210 25.62 -33.54 32.20
N PRO A 211 25.97 -34.56 31.33
CA PRO A 211 27.22 -35.29 31.49
C PRO A 211 28.46 -34.41 31.26
N VAL A 212 28.39 -33.44 30.36
CA VAL A 212 29.50 -32.53 30.05
C VAL A 212 29.75 -31.55 31.18
N ILE A 213 28.68 -31.03 31.78
CA ILE A 213 28.75 -30.12 32.93
C ILE A 213 29.28 -30.85 34.18
N SER A 214 28.84 -32.09 34.44
CA SER A 214 29.26 -32.85 35.61
C SER A 214 30.74 -33.23 35.54
N LEU A 215 31.27 -33.66 34.39
CA LEU A 215 32.69 -33.91 34.19
C LEU A 215 33.55 -32.65 34.40
N LYS A 216 33.02 -31.48 34.02
CA LYS A 216 33.72 -30.22 34.17
C LYS A 216 33.73 -29.69 35.60
N ILE A 217 32.65 -29.92 36.36
CA ILE A 217 32.59 -29.61 37.78
C ILE A 217 33.58 -30.46 38.57
N LEU A 218 33.74 -31.75 38.24
CA LEU A 218 34.73 -32.62 38.84
C LEU A 218 36.16 -32.12 38.60
N ASN A 219 36.49 -31.71 37.38
CA ASN A 219 37.78 -31.09 37.07
C ASN A 219 38.04 -29.77 37.81
N PHE A 220 37.00 -28.96 38.05
CA PHE A 220 37.10 -27.72 38.84
C PHE A 220 37.33 -27.99 40.34
N LEU A 221 36.81 -29.10 40.87
CA LEU A 221 37.02 -29.51 42.26
C LEU A 221 38.46 -29.99 42.51
N GLU A 222 39.09 -30.63 41.52
CA GLU A 222 40.49 -31.03 41.60
C GLU A 222 41.49 -29.86 41.56
N ILE A 223 41.13 -28.74 40.88
CA ILE A 223 42.00 -27.54 40.73
C ILE A 223 41.74 -26.50 41.84
N SER A 224 40.93 -26.82 42.82
CA SER A 224 40.38 -25.90 43.85
C SER A 224 41.43 -25.31 44.83
N GLU A 225 42.72 -25.62 44.70
CA GLU A 225 43.76 -25.05 45.58
C GLU A 225 44.15 -23.60 45.25
N ASN A 226 43.75 -23.06 44.04
CA ASN A 226 44.06 -21.67 43.63
C ASN A 226 42.83 -20.93 43.05
N PRO A 227 42.12 -20.09 43.81
CA PRO A 227 40.90 -19.42 43.36
C PRO A 227 41.09 -18.47 42.14
N SER A 228 42.31 -18.00 41.90
CA SER A 228 42.62 -17.14 40.76
C SER A 228 42.69 -17.86 39.43
N GLU A 229 43.12 -19.12 39.43
CA GLU A 229 43.18 -19.95 38.21
C GLU A 229 41.81 -20.45 37.77
N VAL A 230 40.94 -20.79 38.72
CA VAL A 230 39.54 -21.17 38.47
C VAL A 230 38.78 -20.06 37.75
N LYS A 231 38.94 -18.79 38.14
CA LYS A 231 38.33 -17.63 37.48
C LYS A 231 38.85 -17.45 36.06
N LYS A 232 40.15 -17.60 35.80
CA LYS A 232 40.71 -17.46 34.45
C LYS A 232 40.18 -18.56 33.50
N HIS A 233 40.14 -19.81 33.94
CA HIS A 233 39.60 -20.91 33.16
C HIS A 233 38.11 -20.78 32.86
N GLY A 234 37.31 -20.30 33.81
CA GLY A 234 35.88 -19.99 33.63
C GLY A 234 35.65 -18.90 32.59
N LEU A 235 36.45 -17.83 32.62
CA LEU A 235 36.34 -16.69 31.70
C LEU A 235 36.75 -17.07 30.27
N ILE A 236 37.82 -17.86 30.09
CA ILE A 236 38.25 -18.35 28.77
C ILE A 236 37.21 -19.28 28.15
N PHE A 237 36.60 -20.13 28.96
CA PHE A 237 35.55 -21.03 28.47
C PHE A 237 34.29 -20.27 28.05
N SER A 238 33.84 -19.28 28.84
CA SER A 238 32.68 -18.44 28.50
C SER A 238 32.92 -17.63 27.22
N ALA A 239 34.15 -17.10 27.07
CA ALA A 239 34.52 -16.37 25.85
C ALA A 239 34.56 -17.30 24.62
N GLY A 240 35.09 -18.50 24.76
CA GLY A 240 35.11 -19.49 23.66
C GLY A 240 33.72 -19.91 23.22
N THR A 241 32.80 -20.12 24.17
CA THR A 241 31.39 -20.46 23.87
C THR A 241 30.69 -19.32 23.17
N LEU A 242 30.84 -18.06 23.63
CA LEU A 242 30.28 -16.90 22.98
C LEU A 242 30.78 -16.69 21.55
N ILE A 243 32.09 -16.86 21.32
CA ILE A 243 32.68 -16.74 19.98
C ILE A 243 32.13 -17.82 19.04
N THR A 244 31.97 -19.05 19.53
CA THR A 244 31.41 -20.14 18.71
C THR A 244 29.98 -19.88 18.30
N PHE A 245 29.15 -19.35 19.22
CA PHE A 245 27.74 -18.98 18.90
C PHE A 245 27.62 -17.77 17.99
N LEU A 246 28.58 -16.85 17.99
CA LEU A 246 28.62 -15.72 17.08
C LEU A 246 29.14 -16.06 15.68
N ALA A 247 29.87 -17.19 15.53
CA ALA A 247 30.46 -17.61 14.27
C ALA A 247 29.57 -18.57 13.45
N ILE A 248 28.48 -19.08 14.05
CA ILE A 248 27.44 -19.90 13.41
C ILE A 248 26.28 -19.06 13.00
#